data_2dd82b56c4dc31a768cbb157f5f9d078
#
_entry.id   2dd82b56c4dc31a768cbb157f5f9d078
#
_cell.length_a   1.000
_cell.length_b   1.000
_cell.length_c   1.000
_cell.angle_alpha   90.00
_cell.angle_beta   90.00
_cell.angle_gamma   90.00
#
_symmetry.space_group_name_H-M   'P 1'
#
loop_
_entity.id
_entity.type
_entity.pdbx_description
1 polymer ?
#
loop_
_entity_poly.entity_id
_entity_poly.type
_entity_poly.pdbx_seq_one_letter_code
_entity_poly.pdbx_strand_id
1 'polypeptide(L)'
;MKLNSIFLSHKKGTENSETIAMPLPARVKISMSQHMGAPCEPTVAKGDRVLVGQVIGESNAFMSCPVHSSVSGTVAAISELLTAGGKVCKMVEIDTDGEQEVSPDVKPPVITDKASLCEAVRQSGCCGMGGAGFPTHIKLNFDESKYKVDTLVINAAECEPYITSDYREMMENADDVMCGIKLVRDMLGLKKVVIGIEDNKPQAIKLMREKSADDESIEVKVLKSCYPQGAEKVIIFNATGRVVGEGQLPSDQGVIVMNVTTAGFIGEYSKTGMPLISKRLSLIHI
;
A
#
# COMPACT_ATOMS: atom_id res chain seq x y z
N MET A 1 29.98 -4.06 2.57
CA MET A 1 29.75 -2.76 1.90
C MET A 1 29.22 -1.78 2.94
N LYS A 2 29.85 -0.62 3.17
CA LYS A 2 29.27 0.43 4.01
C LYS A 2 28.25 1.18 3.16
N LEU A 3 26.97 1.04 3.46
CA LEU A 3 25.95 1.89 2.87
C LEU A 3 26.09 3.27 3.49
N ASN A 4 26.17 4.30 2.66
CA ASN A 4 26.19 5.68 3.12
C ASN A 4 24.80 6.00 3.70
N SER A 5 24.74 6.08 5.01
CA SER A 5 23.52 6.44 5.75
C SER A 5 23.79 7.67 6.61
N ILE A 6 22.77 8.48 6.81
CA ILE A 6 22.81 9.64 7.69
C ILE A 6 21.85 9.42 8.87
N PHE A 7 22.21 10.01 10.00
CA PHE A 7 21.33 10.06 11.16
C PHE A 7 20.52 11.34 11.10
N LEU A 8 19.20 11.19 11.01
CA LEU A 8 18.26 12.30 11.07
C LEU A 8 17.58 12.30 12.46
N SER A 9 17.30 13.50 12.96
CA SER A 9 16.51 13.63 14.19
C SER A 9 15.12 13.07 13.96
N HIS A 10 14.75 12.07 14.76
CA HIS A 10 13.42 11.44 14.71
C HIS A 10 12.40 12.35 15.38
N LYS A 11 11.63 13.08 14.56
CA LYS A 11 10.56 13.96 15.06
C LYS A 11 9.21 13.24 14.90
N LYS A 12 9.01 12.14 15.63
CA LYS A 12 7.83 11.27 15.57
C LYS A 12 6.71 11.75 16.53
N GLY A 13 6.39 13.03 16.51
CA GLY A 13 5.45 13.64 17.48
C GLY A 13 4.04 13.08 17.45
N THR A 14 3.64 12.39 16.37
CA THR A 14 2.31 11.75 16.22
C THR A 14 2.30 10.26 16.53
N GLU A 15 3.41 9.68 16.99
CA GLU A 15 3.50 8.22 17.23
C GLU A 15 2.49 7.72 18.27
N ASN A 16 2.15 8.54 19.26
CA ASN A 16 1.18 8.22 20.32
C ASN A 16 -0.24 8.76 20.02
N SER A 17 -0.47 9.34 18.85
CA SER A 17 -1.77 9.83 18.43
C SER A 17 -2.52 8.75 17.67
N GLU A 18 -3.72 8.41 18.11
CA GLU A 18 -4.59 7.50 17.37
C GLU A 18 -5.02 8.11 16.03
N THR A 19 -5.27 7.24 15.06
CA THR A 19 -5.79 7.65 13.76
C THR A 19 -7.21 8.19 13.92
N ILE A 20 -7.47 9.37 13.35
CA ILE A 20 -8.78 10.01 13.36
C ILE A 20 -9.35 9.97 11.93
N ALA A 21 -10.58 9.47 11.80
CA ALA A 21 -11.29 9.54 10.53
C ALA A 21 -11.68 10.99 10.21
N MET A 22 -11.36 11.44 9.00
CA MET A 22 -11.76 12.76 8.52
C MET A 22 -13.30 12.84 8.43
N PRO A 23 -13.94 13.92 8.90
CA PRO A 23 -15.36 14.14 8.68
C PRO A 23 -15.69 14.12 7.18
N LEU A 24 -16.88 13.58 6.84
CA LEU A 24 -17.32 13.53 5.46
C LEU A 24 -17.45 14.95 4.87
N PRO A 25 -16.69 15.29 3.81
CA PRO A 25 -16.80 16.59 3.17
C PRO A 25 -18.06 16.66 2.28
N ALA A 26 -18.59 17.87 2.06
CA ALA A 26 -19.73 18.08 1.17
C ALA A 26 -19.41 17.76 -0.31
N ARG A 27 -18.12 17.81 -0.69
CA ARG A 27 -17.64 17.50 -2.04
C ARG A 27 -16.24 16.89 -1.99
N VAL A 28 -16.00 15.89 -2.83
CA VAL A 28 -14.66 15.33 -3.06
C VAL A 28 -14.23 15.53 -4.51
N LYS A 29 -12.91 15.56 -4.73
CA LYS A 29 -12.28 15.54 -6.05
C LYS A 29 -11.33 14.36 -6.12
N ILE A 30 -11.65 13.36 -6.91
CA ILE A 30 -10.89 12.12 -7.03
C ILE A 30 -10.06 12.15 -8.29
N SER A 31 -8.74 12.09 -8.13
CA SER A 31 -7.80 12.10 -9.25
C SER A 31 -7.85 10.78 -10.02
N MET A 32 -7.80 10.86 -11.33
CA MET A 32 -7.64 9.68 -12.20
C MET A 32 -6.17 9.24 -12.33
N SER A 33 -5.23 9.95 -11.70
CA SER A 33 -3.81 9.60 -11.63
C SER A 33 -3.40 9.38 -10.17
N GLN A 34 -3.65 8.18 -9.64
CA GLN A 34 -3.34 7.82 -8.26
C GLN A 34 -2.19 6.82 -8.12
N HIS A 35 -1.66 6.33 -9.23
CA HIS A 35 -0.57 5.35 -9.28
C HIS A 35 0.46 5.70 -10.35
N MET A 36 1.62 5.07 -10.28
CA MET A 36 2.62 5.10 -11.34
C MET A 36 2.08 4.41 -12.59
N GLY A 37 2.32 4.99 -13.76
CA GLY A 37 1.88 4.46 -15.05
C GLY A 37 0.86 5.37 -15.75
N ALA A 38 0.00 4.78 -16.57
CA ALA A 38 -1.00 5.54 -17.32
C ALA A 38 -2.16 5.95 -16.39
N PRO A 39 -2.60 7.21 -16.42
CA PRO A 39 -3.79 7.62 -15.68
C PRO A 39 -5.02 6.84 -16.17
N CYS A 40 -6.02 6.73 -15.31
CA CYS A 40 -7.31 6.18 -15.65
C CYS A 40 -8.15 7.22 -16.44
N GLU A 41 -9.08 6.71 -17.23
CA GLU A 41 -10.16 7.50 -17.81
C GLU A 41 -11.41 7.35 -16.94
N PRO A 42 -12.17 8.45 -16.69
CA PRO A 42 -13.43 8.35 -15.98
C PRO A 42 -14.40 7.40 -16.67
N THR A 43 -15.02 6.52 -15.91
CA THR A 43 -16.08 5.59 -16.37
C THR A 43 -17.48 6.13 -16.07
N VAL A 44 -17.56 7.33 -15.48
CA VAL A 44 -18.80 8.00 -15.07
C VAL A 44 -18.88 9.38 -15.71
N ALA A 45 -20.10 9.93 -15.80
CA ALA A 45 -20.40 11.22 -16.38
C ALA A 45 -21.06 12.16 -15.35
N LYS A 46 -21.09 13.46 -15.66
CA LYS A 46 -21.81 14.45 -14.84
C LYS A 46 -23.29 14.06 -14.70
N GLY A 47 -23.78 14.04 -13.49
CA GLY A 47 -25.14 13.68 -13.12
C GLY A 47 -25.32 12.22 -12.71
N ASP A 48 -24.33 11.35 -12.92
CA ASP A 48 -24.41 9.96 -12.48
C ASP A 48 -24.39 9.87 -10.96
N ARG A 49 -25.20 8.99 -10.39
CA ARG A 49 -25.08 8.57 -9.00
C ARG A 49 -23.96 7.56 -8.88
N VAL A 50 -23.14 7.70 -7.85
CA VAL A 50 -22.05 6.78 -7.51
C VAL A 50 -22.16 6.34 -6.06
N LEU A 51 -21.60 5.17 -5.77
CA LEU A 51 -21.60 4.53 -4.45
C LEU A 51 -20.18 4.35 -3.94
N VAL A 52 -20.02 4.22 -2.62
CA VAL A 52 -18.72 3.94 -2.00
C VAL A 52 -18.16 2.63 -2.53
N GLY A 53 -16.92 2.64 -2.97
CA GLY A 53 -16.24 1.48 -3.54
C GLY A 53 -16.57 1.16 -4.99
N GLN A 54 -17.46 1.93 -5.63
CA GLN A 54 -17.74 1.78 -7.05
C GLN A 54 -16.54 2.24 -7.89
N VAL A 55 -16.21 1.50 -8.96
CA VAL A 55 -15.20 1.92 -9.94
C VAL A 55 -15.69 3.16 -10.68
N ILE A 56 -14.89 4.22 -10.67
CA ILE A 56 -15.18 5.51 -11.36
C ILE A 56 -14.10 5.88 -12.38
N GLY A 57 -13.03 5.09 -12.47
CA GLY A 57 -11.97 5.29 -13.44
C GLY A 57 -11.22 4.01 -13.74
N GLU A 58 -10.93 3.75 -15.01
CA GLU A 58 -10.20 2.58 -15.49
C GLU A 58 -9.17 2.92 -16.56
N SER A 59 -8.22 2.03 -16.76
CA SER A 59 -7.25 2.08 -17.85
C SER A 59 -6.90 0.67 -18.33
N ASN A 60 -6.82 0.51 -19.66
CA ASN A 60 -6.39 -0.74 -20.29
C ASN A 60 -4.85 -0.89 -20.32
N ALA A 61 -4.10 0.08 -19.81
CA ALA A 61 -2.66 0.02 -19.77
C ALA A 61 -2.19 -1.08 -18.80
N PHE A 62 -1.10 -1.75 -19.14
CA PHE A 62 -0.50 -2.78 -18.27
C PHE A 62 -0.16 -2.23 -16.88
N MET A 63 0.43 -1.03 -16.83
CA MET A 63 0.78 -0.37 -15.56
C MET A 63 -0.35 0.57 -15.15
N SER A 64 -1.39 0.01 -14.56
CA SER A 64 -2.54 0.73 -14.02
C SER A 64 -3.34 -0.12 -13.05
N CYS A 65 -4.16 0.51 -12.23
CA CYS A 65 -5.20 -0.12 -11.42
C CYS A 65 -6.43 0.80 -11.37
N PRO A 66 -7.64 0.27 -11.17
CA PRO A 66 -8.86 1.07 -11.17
C PRO A 66 -8.88 2.08 -10.02
N VAL A 67 -9.61 3.17 -10.23
CA VAL A 67 -9.90 4.22 -9.24
C VAL A 67 -11.35 4.08 -8.80
N HIS A 68 -11.55 4.12 -7.47
CA HIS A 68 -12.87 3.91 -6.85
C HIS A 68 -13.38 5.19 -6.19
N SER A 69 -14.69 5.31 -6.07
CA SER A 69 -15.31 6.37 -5.28
C SER A 69 -15.14 6.12 -3.79
N SER A 70 -14.71 7.14 -3.07
CA SER A 70 -14.62 7.13 -1.60
C SER A 70 -15.93 7.57 -0.92
N VAL A 71 -16.91 7.99 -1.68
CA VAL A 71 -18.18 8.53 -1.16
C VAL A 71 -19.35 8.04 -2.01
N SER A 72 -20.57 8.05 -1.44
CA SER A 72 -21.80 8.03 -2.23
C SER A 72 -22.25 9.43 -2.53
N GLY A 73 -22.89 9.63 -3.69
CA GLY A 73 -23.34 10.95 -4.12
C GLY A 73 -23.53 11.08 -5.62
N THR A 74 -23.51 12.31 -6.11
CA THR A 74 -23.74 12.63 -7.54
C THR A 74 -22.49 13.26 -8.15
N VAL A 75 -22.08 12.79 -9.32
CA VAL A 75 -20.97 13.38 -10.07
C VAL A 75 -21.35 14.80 -10.51
N ALA A 76 -20.70 15.79 -9.91
CA ALA A 76 -20.94 17.19 -10.17
C ALA A 76 -20.26 17.68 -11.46
N ALA A 77 -19.04 17.18 -11.71
CA ALA A 77 -18.24 17.54 -12.89
C ALA A 77 -17.11 16.53 -13.12
N ILE A 78 -16.66 16.48 -14.37
CA ILE A 78 -15.33 15.97 -14.73
C ILE A 78 -14.49 17.20 -15.05
N SER A 79 -13.46 17.44 -14.24
CA SER A 79 -12.56 18.60 -14.39
C SER A 79 -11.12 18.15 -14.68
N GLU A 80 -10.27 19.11 -14.99
CA GLU A 80 -8.85 18.87 -15.22
C GLU A 80 -8.02 19.60 -14.16
N LEU A 81 -6.95 18.97 -13.72
CA LEU A 81 -5.99 19.53 -12.77
C LEU A 81 -4.58 19.38 -13.33
N LEU A 82 -3.80 20.44 -13.28
CA LEU A 82 -2.37 20.38 -13.53
C LEU A 82 -1.69 19.78 -12.29
N THR A 83 -1.09 18.60 -12.44
CA THR A 83 -0.35 17.93 -11.37
C THR A 83 0.97 18.63 -11.08
N ALA A 84 1.55 18.37 -9.91
CA ALA A 84 2.89 18.88 -9.55
C ALA A 84 3.99 18.47 -10.55
N GLY A 85 3.80 17.37 -11.27
CA GLY A 85 4.70 16.91 -12.34
C GLY A 85 4.46 17.58 -13.71
N GLY A 86 3.61 18.62 -13.79
CA GLY A 86 3.33 19.36 -15.02
C GLY A 86 2.44 18.65 -16.02
N LYS A 87 1.78 17.54 -15.64
CA LYS A 87 0.83 16.81 -16.49
C LYS A 87 -0.60 17.17 -16.11
N VAL A 88 -1.47 17.29 -17.12
CA VAL A 88 -2.91 17.43 -16.90
C VAL A 88 -3.50 16.07 -16.55
N CYS A 89 -4.32 16.02 -15.51
CA CYS A 89 -5.02 14.84 -15.05
C CYS A 89 -6.51 15.13 -14.89
N LYS A 90 -7.36 14.19 -15.31
CA LYS A 90 -8.81 14.26 -15.07
C LYS A 90 -9.12 14.02 -13.60
N MET A 91 -10.14 14.72 -13.11
CA MET A 91 -10.68 14.63 -11.78
C MET A 91 -12.17 14.34 -11.84
N VAL A 92 -12.66 13.40 -11.07
CA VAL A 92 -14.09 13.20 -10.86
C VAL A 92 -14.49 13.97 -9.59
N GLU A 93 -15.36 14.97 -9.76
CA GLU A 93 -15.90 15.75 -8.63
C GLU A 93 -17.26 15.19 -8.25
N ILE A 94 -17.44 14.88 -6.97
CA ILE A 94 -18.67 14.25 -6.45
C ILE A 94 -19.21 15.10 -5.31
N ASP A 95 -20.47 15.53 -5.43
CA ASP A 95 -21.24 16.09 -4.33
C ASP A 95 -21.76 14.92 -3.46
N THR A 96 -21.36 14.89 -2.21
CA THR A 96 -21.69 13.78 -1.29
C THR A 96 -23.15 13.88 -0.86
N ASP A 97 -23.84 12.75 -0.75
CA ASP A 97 -25.22 12.69 -0.25
C ASP A 97 -25.32 12.53 1.28
N GLY A 98 -24.18 12.25 1.94
CA GLY A 98 -24.13 12.02 3.38
C GLY A 98 -24.46 10.60 3.83
N GLU A 99 -24.96 9.74 2.93
CA GLU A 99 -25.46 8.40 3.25
C GLU A 99 -24.32 7.36 3.32
N GLN A 100 -23.22 7.57 2.56
CA GLN A 100 -22.10 6.63 2.45
C GLN A 100 -22.56 5.21 2.07
N GLU A 101 -23.55 5.13 1.15
CA GLU A 101 -24.06 3.87 0.63
C GLU A 101 -22.95 3.11 -0.10
N VAL A 102 -22.71 1.87 0.32
CA VAL A 102 -21.68 1.01 -0.25
C VAL A 102 -22.19 0.29 -1.49
N SER A 103 -21.37 0.23 -2.54
CA SER A 103 -21.69 -0.50 -3.76
C SER A 103 -21.96 -1.98 -3.46
N PRO A 104 -23.01 -2.59 -4.05
CA PRO A 104 -23.28 -4.01 -3.91
C PRO A 104 -22.19 -4.92 -4.50
N ASP A 105 -21.29 -4.34 -5.31
CA ASP A 105 -20.13 -5.05 -5.88
C ASP A 105 -18.96 -5.17 -4.89
N VAL A 106 -18.99 -4.43 -3.79
CA VAL A 106 -18.00 -4.55 -2.71
C VAL A 106 -18.25 -5.85 -1.96
N LYS A 107 -17.43 -6.86 -2.25
CA LYS A 107 -17.50 -8.19 -1.65
C LYS A 107 -16.11 -8.77 -1.49
N PRO A 108 -15.87 -9.56 -0.42
CA PRO A 108 -14.61 -10.26 -0.26
C PRO A 108 -14.24 -11.05 -1.52
N PRO A 109 -13.01 -10.88 -2.06
CA PRO A 109 -12.57 -11.63 -3.22
C PRO A 109 -12.32 -13.11 -2.87
N VAL A 110 -12.50 -13.99 -3.84
CA VAL A 110 -12.10 -15.40 -3.73
C VAL A 110 -10.65 -15.51 -4.20
N ILE A 111 -9.72 -15.78 -3.26
CA ILE A 111 -8.29 -15.88 -3.51
C ILE A 111 -7.86 -17.31 -3.21
N THR A 112 -7.41 -18.05 -4.23
CA THR A 112 -7.04 -19.46 -4.14
C THR A 112 -5.62 -19.75 -4.64
N ASP A 113 -5.05 -18.82 -5.40
CA ASP A 113 -3.73 -18.94 -6.01
C ASP A 113 -3.13 -17.56 -6.32
N LYS A 114 -1.92 -17.54 -6.89
CA LYS A 114 -1.22 -16.32 -7.30
C LYS A 114 -2.00 -15.50 -8.32
N ALA A 115 -2.67 -16.14 -9.28
CA ALA A 115 -3.37 -15.42 -10.34
C ALA A 115 -4.58 -14.68 -9.78
N SER A 116 -5.39 -15.35 -8.95
CA SER A 116 -6.53 -14.75 -8.26
C SER A 116 -6.12 -13.69 -7.24
N LEU A 117 -4.97 -13.86 -6.55
CA LEU A 117 -4.40 -12.81 -5.70
C LEU A 117 -4.05 -11.56 -6.51
N CYS A 118 -3.32 -11.72 -7.62
CA CYS A 118 -2.92 -10.59 -8.46
C CYS A 118 -4.12 -9.85 -9.04
N GLU A 119 -5.15 -10.58 -9.48
CA GLU A 119 -6.38 -9.97 -9.98
C GLU A 119 -7.16 -9.26 -8.87
N ALA A 120 -7.32 -9.86 -7.69
CA ALA A 120 -7.95 -9.24 -6.54
C ALA A 120 -7.21 -7.95 -6.13
N VAL A 121 -5.88 -7.98 -6.04
CA VAL A 121 -5.06 -6.80 -5.71
C VAL A 121 -5.17 -5.73 -6.80
N ARG A 122 -5.29 -6.11 -8.09
CA ARG A 122 -5.53 -5.15 -9.16
C ARG A 122 -6.90 -4.49 -8.99
N GLN A 123 -7.95 -5.28 -8.83
CA GLN A 123 -9.32 -4.80 -8.69
C GLN A 123 -9.53 -3.93 -7.44
N SER A 124 -8.76 -4.15 -6.40
CA SER A 124 -8.82 -3.30 -5.20
C SER A 124 -8.27 -1.89 -5.39
N GLY A 125 -7.65 -1.58 -6.54
CA GLY A 125 -6.95 -0.30 -6.75
C GLY A 125 -5.65 -0.16 -5.95
N CYS A 126 -5.10 -1.26 -5.41
CA CYS A 126 -3.93 -1.23 -4.55
C CYS A 126 -2.67 -0.80 -5.28
N CYS A 127 -2.10 0.30 -4.84
CA CYS A 127 -0.76 0.75 -5.21
C CYS A 127 0.13 0.86 -3.98
N GLY A 128 1.45 0.78 -4.17
CA GLY A 128 2.42 0.83 -3.08
C GLY A 128 2.29 2.11 -2.26
N MET A 129 2.01 1.97 -0.96
CA MET A 129 1.71 3.10 -0.07
C MET A 129 2.95 3.74 0.57
N GLY A 130 4.10 3.04 0.53
CA GLY A 130 5.36 3.53 1.07
C GLY A 130 6.28 4.22 0.05
N GLY A 131 5.77 4.71 -1.09
CA GLY A 131 6.65 5.31 -2.10
C GLY A 131 5.93 5.83 -3.34
N ALA A 132 6.43 5.44 -4.52
CA ALA A 132 6.01 6.00 -5.81
C ALA A 132 4.61 5.59 -6.31
N GLY A 133 3.82 4.87 -5.53
CA GLY A 133 2.50 4.39 -5.96
C GLY A 133 2.56 3.36 -7.08
N PHE A 134 3.53 2.45 -7.06
CA PHE A 134 3.65 1.39 -8.04
C PHE A 134 2.48 0.40 -7.90
N PRO A 135 1.77 0.03 -8.98
CA PRO A 135 0.67 -0.92 -8.91
C PRO A 135 1.11 -2.26 -8.30
N THR A 136 0.55 -2.62 -7.15
CA THR A 136 1.05 -3.73 -6.33
C THR A 136 0.91 -5.07 -7.04
N HIS A 137 -0.18 -5.29 -7.78
CA HIS A 137 -0.41 -6.53 -8.53
C HIS A 137 0.71 -6.86 -9.53
N ILE A 138 1.34 -5.84 -10.14
CA ILE A 138 2.47 -6.06 -11.06
C ILE A 138 3.69 -6.59 -10.31
N LYS A 139 3.95 -6.04 -9.12
CA LYS A 139 5.06 -6.50 -8.27
C LYS A 139 4.88 -7.96 -7.84
N LEU A 140 3.63 -8.38 -7.58
CA LEU A 140 3.30 -9.75 -7.18
C LEU A 140 3.28 -10.73 -8.35
N ASN A 141 2.98 -10.26 -9.56
CA ASN A 141 2.88 -11.08 -10.76
C ASN A 141 4.24 -11.25 -11.48
N PHE A 142 5.27 -11.63 -10.74
CA PHE A 142 6.57 -11.93 -11.32
C PHE A 142 6.55 -13.25 -12.10
N ASP A 143 7.41 -13.36 -13.12
CA ASP A 143 7.59 -14.57 -13.94
C ASP A 143 8.42 -15.62 -13.18
N GLU A 144 7.79 -16.70 -12.73
CA GLU A 144 8.40 -17.79 -11.98
C GLU A 144 9.39 -18.63 -12.80
N SER A 145 9.27 -18.60 -14.13
CA SER A 145 10.24 -19.26 -15.01
C SER A 145 11.59 -18.53 -15.01
N LYS A 146 11.55 -17.23 -14.81
CA LYS A 146 12.71 -16.34 -14.83
C LYS A 146 13.26 -16.06 -13.42
N TYR A 147 12.38 -15.86 -12.44
CA TYR A 147 12.74 -15.41 -11.10
C TYR A 147 12.40 -16.47 -10.04
N LYS A 148 13.39 -16.90 -9.30
CA LYS A 148 13.19 -17.81 -8.15
C LYS A 148 13.04 -16.99 -6.87
N VAL A 149 11.87 -16.39 -6.70
CA VAL A 149 11.57 -15.61 -5.50
C VAL A 149 11.20 -16.55 -4.35
N ASP A 150 11.87 -16.39 -3.23
CA ASP A 150 11.66 -17.21 -2.03
C ASP A 150 11.39 -16.38 -0.76
N THR A 151 11.63 -15.07 -0.82
CA THR A 151 11.57 -14.21 0.37
C THR A 151 10.70 -12.97 0.12
N LEU A 152 9.79 -12.70 1.06
CA LEU A 152 9.04 -11.44 1.16
C LEU A 152 9.69 -10.57 2.23
N VAL A 153 10.11 -9.37 1.87
CA VAL A 153 10.55 -8.35 2.82
C VAL A 153 9.43 -7.34 3.02
N ILE A 154 8.96 -7.23 4.26
CA ILE A 154 8.01 -6.19 4.65
C ILE A 154 8.80 -4.99 5.13
N ASN A 155 8.63 -3.89 4.42
CA ASN A 155 9.24 -2.60 4.76
C ASN A 155 8.37 -1.88 5.78
N ALA A 156 8.78 -1.89 7.03
CA ALA A 156 8.21 -1.16 8.15
C ALA A 156 9.25 -0.22 8.81
N ALA A 157 10.25 0.21 8.02
CA ALA A 157 11.33 1.08 8.50
C ALA A 157 10.82 2.49 8.85
N GLU A 158 10.09 3.15 7.91
CA GLU A 158 9.54 4.51 8.10
C GLU A 158 10.62 5.50 8.59
N CYS A 159 11.69 5.60 7.79
CA CYS A 159 12.89 6.36 8.17
C CYS A 159 12.78 7.88 7.95
N GLU A 160 11.71 8.36 7.33
CA GLU A 160 11.46 9.77 7.11
C GLU A 160 11.10 10.48 8.43
N PRO A 161 11.69 11.66 8.73
CA PRO A 161 11.27 12.46 9.85
C PRO A 161 9.77 12.81 9.81
N TYR A 162 9.12 12.95 10.96
CA TYR A 162 7.71 13.33 11.16
C TYR A 162 6.67 12.26 10.77
N ILE A 163 6.97 11.28 9.92
CA ILE A 163 6.03 10.26 9.47
C ILE A 163 5.88 9.16 10.52
N THR A 164 4.63 8.78 10.84
CA THR A 164 4.28 7.72 11.80
C THR A 164 3.15 6.83 11.28
N SER A 165 2.85 6.88 9.98
CA SER A 165 1.73 6.16 9.37
C SER A 165 1.89 4.64 9.43
N ASP A 166 3.07 4.14 9.08
CA ASP A 166 3.37 2.70 9.13
C ASP A 166 3.42 2.18 10.57
N TYR A 167 3.94 3.02 11.49
CA TYR A 167 3.91 2.70 12.92
C TYR A 167 2.48 2.57 13.43
N ARG A 168 1.61 3.55 13.11
CA ARG A 168 0.20 3.49 13.52
C ARG A 168 -0.53 2.32 12.89
N GLU A 169 -0.29 2.00 11.63
CA GLU A 169 -0.85 0.82 10.98
C GLU A 169 -0.47 -0.47 11.71
N MET A 170 0.79 -0.63 12.10
CA MET A 170 1.21 -1.79 12.89
C MET A 170 0.55 -1.84 14.28
N MET A 171 0.35 -0.69 14.92
CA MET A 171 -0.24 -0.64 16.27
C MET A 171 -1.76 -0.81 16.26
N GLU A 172 -2.46 -0.27 15.26
CA GLU A 172 -3.92 -0.25 15.20
C GLU A 172 -4.51 -1.43 14.43
N ASN A 173 -3.80 -1.91 13.38
CA ASN A 173 -4.29 -2.90 12.44
C ASN A 173 -3.37 -4.12 12.31
N ALA A 174 -2.70 -4.50 13.40
CA ALA A 174 -1.73 -5.62 13.42
C ALA A 174 -2.27 -6.92 12.82
N ASP A 175 -3.54 -7.24 13.04
CA ASP A 175 -4.18 -8.47 12.55
C ASP A 175 -4.40 -8.43 11.04
N ASP A 176 -4.72 -7.27 10.47
CA ASP A 176 -4.81 -7.09 9.02
C ASP A 176 -3.43 -7.15 8.38
N VAL A 177 -2.43 -6.52 8.99
CA VAL A 177 -1.03 -6.61 8.54
C VAL A 177 -0.57 -8.06 8.47
N MET A 178 -0.77 -8.84 9.53
CA MET A 178 -0.37 -10.25 9.54
C MET A 178 -1.19 -11.10 8.58
N CYS A 179 -2.49 -10.82 8.43
CA CYS A 179 -3.35 -11.48 7.46
C CYS A 179 -2.83 -11.28 6.02
N GLY A 180 -2.56 -10.04 5.63
CA GLY A 180 -2.04 -9.73 4.30
C GLY A 180 -0.65 -10.32 4.04
N ILE A 181 0.25 -10.28 5.04
CA ILE A 181 1.57 -10.90 4.95
C ILE A 181 1.46 -12.41 4.69
N LYS A 182 0.67 -13.12 5.50
CA LYS A 182 0.48 -14.56 5.35
C LYS A 182 -0.19 -14.91 4.02
N LEU A 183 -1.24 -14.17 3.64
CA LEU A 183 -1.93 -14.37 2.37
C LEU A 183 -0.97 -14.23 1.17
N VAL A 184 -0.18 -13.16 1.12
CA VAL A 184 0.79 -12.94 0.03
C VAL A 184 1.86 -14.03 0.02
N ARG A 185 2.44 -14.38 1.19
CA ARG A 185 3.41 -15.47 1.31
C ARG A 185 2.87 -16.77 0.74
N ASP A 186 1.66 -17.17 1.18
CA ASP A 186 1.07 -18.46 0.87
C ASP A 186 0.69 -18.56 -0.61
N MET A 187 0.04 -17.53 -1.15
CA MET A 187 -0.38 -17.51 -2.56
C MET A 187 0.80 -17.44 -3.54
N LEU A 188 1.91 -16.85 -3.13
CA LEU A 188 3.14 -16.82 -3.93
C LEU A 188 4.09 -17.99 -3.64
N GLY A 189 3.76 -18.88 -2.71
CA GLY A 189 4.60 -20.02 -2.32
C GLY A 189 5.97 -19.62 -1.74
N LEU A 190 6.05 -18.48 -1.04
CA LEU A 190 7.31 -17.96 -0.49
C LEU A 190 7.69 -18.70 0.78
N LYS A 191 8.98 -18.93 0.95
CA LYS A 191 9.52 -19.72 2.07
C LYS A 191 9.77 -18.90 3.33
N LYS A 192 10.03 -17.59 3.15
CA LYS A 192 10.44 -16.71 4.25
C LYS A 192 9.81 -15.33 4.11
N VAL A 193 9.45 -14.78 5.27
CA VAL A 193 9.07 -13.37 5.42
C VAL A 193 10.03 -12.71 6.39
N VAL A 194 10.50 -11.51 6.07
CA VAL A 194 11.29 -10.69 6.99
C VAL A 194 10.60 -9.33 7.13
N ILE A 195 10.11 -9.04 8.34
CA ILE A 195 9.52 -7.73 8.67
C ILE A 195 10.64 -6.84 9.21
N GLY A 196 11.07 -5.87 8.41
CA GLY A 196 12.14 -4.94 8.79
C GLY A 196 11.58 -3.72 9.51
N ILE A 197 11.84 -3.58 10.81
CA ILE A 197 11.37 -2.48 11.68
C ILE A 197 12.58 -1.79 12.30
N GLU A 198 12.60 -0.44 12.29
CA GLU A 198 13.67 0.32 12.95
C GLU A 198 13.61 0.21 14.48
N ASP A 199 14.79 0.25 15.13
CA ASP A 199 14.99 0.10 16.58
C ASP A 199 14.33 1.20 17.42
N ASN A 200 13.92 2.31 16.80
CA ASN A 200 13.16 3.39 17.43
C ASN A 200 11.65 3.09 17.63
N LYS A 201 11.19 1.86 17.27
CA LYS A 201 9.78 1.43 17.36
C LYS A 201 9.61 0.18 18.24
N PRO A 202 10.02 0.21 19.53
CA PRO A 202 10.05 -0.99 20.37
C PRO A 202 8.68 -1.63 20.58
N GLN A 203 7.59 -0.84 20.64
CA GLN A 203 6.24 -1.35 20.80
C GLN A 203 5.77 -2.12 19.56
N ALA A 204 6.02 -1.60 18.35
CA ALA A 204 5.68 -2.28 17.10
C ALA A 204 6.51 -3.56 16.92
N ILE A 205 7.80 -3.53 17.28
CA ILE A 205 8.68 -4.73 17.28
C ILE A 205 8.10 -5.81 18.18
N LYS A 206 7.71 -5.45 19.41
CA LYS A 206 7.13 -6.39 20.36
C LYS A 206 5.83 -6.97 19.80
N LEU A 207 4.90 -6.12 19.36
CA LEU A 207 3.60 -6.54 18.84
C LEU A 207 3.74 -7.45 17.62
N MET A 208 4.59 -7.09 16.65
CA MET A 208 4.78 -7.92 15.45
C MET A 208 5.41 -9.28 15.78
N ARG A 209 6.32 -9.34 16.76
CA ARG A 209 6.87 -10.61 17.26
C ARG A 209 5.81 -11.47 17.93
N GLU A 210 4.95 -10.87 18.75
CA GLU A 210 3.84 -11.60 19.40
C GLU A 210 2.87 -12.16 18.34
N LYS A 211 2.52 -11.36 17.32
CA LYS A 211 1.61 -11.76 16.25
C LYS A 211 2.20 -12.80 15.28
N SER A 212 3.52 -12.94 15.22
CA SER A 212 4.21 -13.91 14.37
C SER A 212 4.80 -15.11 15.15
N ALA A 213 4.56 -15.20 16.46
CA ALA A 213 5.23 -16.18 17.32
C ALA A 213 4.97 -17.64 16.92
N ASP A 214 3.82 -17.93 16.34
CA ASP A 214 3.41 -19.28 15.92
C ASP A 214 3.84 -19.64 14.49
N ASP A 215 4.59 -18.76 13.80
CA ASP A 215 4.96 -18.94 12.39
C ASP A 215 6.46 -18.74 12.17
N GLU A 216 7.20 -19.84 12.18
CA GLU A 216 8.68 -19.86 12.05
C GLU A 216 9.16 -19.29 10.70
N SER A 217 8.29 -19.18 9.69
CA SER A 217 8.64 -18.59 8.41
C SER A 217 8.72 -17.05 8.46
N ILE A 218 8.23 -16.42 9.54
CA ILE A 218 8.17 -14.95 9.70
C ILE A 218 9.20 -14.49 10.73
N GLU A 219 10.18 -13.73 10.29
CA GLU A 219 11.21 -13.12 11.15
C GLU A 219 10.95 -11.61 11.31
N VAL A 220 10.91 -11.10 12.55
CA VAL A 220 10.94 -9.66 12.82
C VAL A 220 12.38 -9.21 13.02
N LYS A 221 12.92 -8.52 12.01
CA LYS A 221 14.29 -8.01 11.98
C LYS A 221 14.34 -6.57 12.48
N VAL A 222 15.06 -6.37 13.58
CA VAL A 222 15.33 -5.02 14.08
C VAL A 222 16.42 -4.38 13.24
N LEU A 223 16.11 -3.23 12.64
CA LEU A 223 17.00 -2.45 11.79
C LEU A 223 17.47 -1.20 12.54
N LYS A 224 18.66 -0.74 12.23
CA LYS A 224 19.18 0.50 12.79
C LYS A 224 18.44 1.71 12.22
N SER A 225 18.00 2.62 13.10
CA SER A 225 17.37 3.86 12.67
C SER A 225 18.38 4.78 11.97
N CYS A 226 18.24 4.91 10.66
CA CYS A 226 19.06 5.78 9.82
C CYS A 226 18.36 6.06 8.49
N TYR A 227 18.75 7.10 7.79
CA TYR A 227 18.22 7.43 6.47
C TYR A 227 19.25 7.07 5.38
N PRO A 228 18.85 6.39 4.29
CA PRO A 228 17.50 5.94 3.90
C PRO A 228 17.28 4.45 4.18
N GLN A 229 16.99 4.05 5.41
CA GLN A 229 16.80 2.64 5.79
C GLN A 229 15.66 1.96 5.01
N GLY A 230 14.58 2.70 4.71
CA GLY A 230 13.43 2.22 3.94
C GLY A 230 13.63 2.15 2.43
N ALA A 231 14.77 2.61 1.89
CA ALA A 231 15.05 2.47 0.47
C ALA A 231 15.14 0.99 0.08
N GLU A 232 14.46 0.58 -1.00
CA GLU A 232 14.22 -0.83 -1.36
C GLU A 232 15.50 -1.68 -1.34
N LYS A 233 16.59 -1.23 -1.99
CA LYS A 233 17.86 -1.99 -2.01
C LYS A 233 18.57 -2.00 -0.65
N VAL A 234 18.38 -0.95 0.15
CA VAL A 234 18.97 -0.85 1.49
C VAL A 234 18.29 -1.81 2.45
N ILE A 235 16.95 -1.81 2.48
CA ILE A 235 16.22 -2.71 3.37
C ILE A 235 16.42 -4.18 2.97
N ILE A 236 16.48 -4.52 1.68
CA ILE A 236 16.80 -5.88 1.24
C ILE A 236 18.14 -6.33 1.82
N PHE A 237 19.18 -5.50 1.68
CA PHE A 237 20.50 -5.83 2.20
C PHE A 237 20.49 -5.99 3.71
N ASN A 238 19.91 -5.04 4.44
CA ASN A 238 19.90 -5.05 5.90
C ASN A 238 19.01 -6.17 6.48
N ALA A 239 17.92 -6.52 5.80
CA ALA A 239 17.01 -7.57 6.21
C ALA A 239 17.53 -8.99 5.86
N THR A 240 18.15 -9.17 4.69
CA THR A 240 18.45 -10.49 4.12
C THR A 240 19.93 -10.76 3.85
N GLY A 241 20.76 -9.73 3.80
CA GLY A 241 22.17 -9.80 3.35
C GLY A 241 22.32 -9.87 1.82
N ARG A 242 21.22 -9.93 1.03
CA ARG A 242 21.27 -10.01 -0.43
C ARG A 242 21.55 -8.64 -1.02
N VAL A 243 22.34 -8.59 -2.09
CA VAL A 243 22.75 -7.36 -2.77
C VAL A 243 22.06 -7.25 -4.11
N VAL A 244 21.24 -6.23 -4.28
CA VAL A 244 20.61 -5.89 -5.58
C VAL A 244 21.51 -4.91 -6.31
N GLY A 245 22.15 -5.36 -7.39
CA GLY A 245 23.07 -4.58 -8.20
C GLY A 245 22.41 -3.43 -8.96
N GLU A 246 23.22 -2.63 -9.64
CA GLU A 246 22.72 -1.61 -10.55
C GLU A 246 21.98 -2.25 -11.72
N GLY A 247 20.84 -1.69 -12.12
CA GLY A 247 19.97 -2.25 -13.18
C GLY A 247 19.22 -3.52 -12.81
N GLN A 248 19.47 -4.12 -11.63
CA GLN A 248 18.75 -5.30 -11.17
C GLN A 248 17.46 -4.94 -10.41
N LEU A 249 16.47 -5.84 -10.51
CA LEU A 249 15.25 -5.82 -9.71
C LEU A 249 15.44 -6.68 -8.43
N PRO A 250 14.67 -6.45 -7.37
CA PRO A 250 14.65 -7.32 -6.19
C PRO A 250 14.42 -8.80 -6.53
N SER A 251 13.56 -9.09 -7.51
CA SER A 251 13.27 -10.45 -8.00
C SER A 251 14.48 -11.18 -8.58
N ASP A 252 15.47 -10.45 -9.13
CA ASP A 252 16.75 -11.06 -9.58
C ASP A 252 17.54 -11.66 -8.41
N GLN A 253 17.27 -11.18 -7.18
CA GLN A 253 17.88 -11.69 -5.95
C GLN A 253 16.90 -12.54 -5.13
N GLY A 254 15.80 -13.01 -5.74
CA GLY A 254 14.82 -13.86 -5.09
C GLY A 254 13.98 -13.17 -4.01
N VAL A 255 13.83 -11.84 -4.07
CA VAL A 255 13.15 -11.04 -3.06
C VAL A 255 12.01 -10.21 -3.68
N ILE A 256 10.91 -10.10 -2.95
CA ILE A 256 9.89 -9.07 -3.16
C ILE A 256 9.87 -8.16 -1.94
N VAL A 257 9.72 -6.86 -2.15
CA VAL A 257 9.55 -5.88 -1.07
C VAL A 257 8.15 -5.30 -1.11
N MET A 258 7.48 -5.26 0.04
CA MET A 258 6.17 -4.65 0.22
C MET A 258 6.19 -3.75 1.45
N ASN A 259 5.58 -2.57 1.36
CA ASN A 259 5.37 -1.71 2.52
C ASN A 259 4.35 -2.34 3.48
N VAL A 260 4.51 -2.11 4.77
CA VAL A 260 3.67 -2.71 5.83
C VAL A 260 2.21 -2.28 5.74
N THR A 261 1.94 -1.01 5.44
CA THR A 261 0.56 -0.51 5.23
C THR A 261 -0.09 -1.12 3.98
N THR A 262 0.70 -1.36 2.91
CA THR A 262 0.22 -2.10 1.74
C THR A 262 -0.18 -3.53 2.10
N ALA A 263 0.60 -4.20 2.95
CA ALA A 263 0.26 -5.54 3.43
C ALA A 263 -1.03 -5.53 4.29
N GLY A 264 -1.15 -4.57 5.21
CA GLY A 264 -2.37 -4.39 6.02
C GLY A 264 -3.61 -4.17 5.17
N PHE A 265 -3.51 -3.33 4.14
CA PHE A 265 -4.61 -3.12 3.21
C PHE A 265 -5.01 -4.40 2.46
N ILE A 266 -4.06 -5.21 1.97
CA ILE A 266 -4.37 -6.49 1.32
C ILE A 266 -5.10 -7.42 2.28
N GLY A 267 -4.69 -7.47 3.55
CA GLY A 267 -5.36 -8.26 4.59
C GLY A 267 -6.80 -7.80 4.84
N GLU A 268 -7.03 -6.51 4.97
CA GLU A 268 -8.36 -5.93 5.13
C GLU A 268 -9.24 -6.18 3.90
N TYR A 269 -8.71 -5.91 2.70
CA TYR A 269 -9.42 -6.13 1.44
C TYR A 269 -9.85 -7.59 1.27
N SER A 270 -9.00 -8.54 1.63
CA SER A 270 -9.33 -9.96 1.53
C SER A 270 -10.53 -10.38 2.38
N LYS A 271 -10.82 -9.64 3.46
CA LYS A 271 -11.95 -9.88 4.37
C LYS A 271 -13.20 -9.08 4.00
N THR A 272 -13.03 -7.88 3.49
CA THR A 272 -14.12 -6.91 3.31
C THR A 272 -14.51 -6.69 1.84
N GLY A 273 -13.56 -6.84 0.93
CA GLY A 273 -13.71 -6.43 -0.46
C GLY A 273 -13.71 -4.91 -0.67
N MET A 274 -13.49 -4.11 0.38
CA MET A 274 -13.48 -2.66 0.27
C MET A 274 -12.19 -2.20 -0.45
N PRO A 275 -12.30 -1.56 -1.63
CA PRO A 275 -11.12 -1.13 -2.38
C PRO A 275 -10.35 0.00 -1.68
N LEU A 276 -9.20 0.38 -2.23
CA LEU A 276 -8.34 1.41 -1.66
C LEU A 276 -8.94 2.82 -1.81
N ILE A 277 -9.83 3.18 -0.91
CA ILE A 277 -10.52 4.48 -0.91
C ILE A 277 -10.27 5.32 0.35
N SER A 278 -9.95 4.70 1.48
CA SER A 278 -9.89 5.37 2.79
C SER A 278 -8.52 5.32 3.46
N LYS A 279 -7.65 4.40 3.10
CA LYS A 279 -6.33 4.26 3.74
C LYS A 279 -5.30 5.22 3.13
N ARG A 280 -5.43 6.49 3.49
CA ARG A 280 -4.42 7.52 3.25
C ARG A 280 -4.23 8.29 4.55
N LEU A 281 -3.13 8.03 5.25
CA LEU A 281 -2.73 8.89 6.35
C LEU A 281 -2.15 10.17 5.76
N SER A 282 -2.80 11.29 6.03
CA SER A 282 -2.28 12.60 5.69
C SER A 282 -1.66 13.22 6.94
N LEU A 283 -0.39 13.58 6.86
CA LEU A 283 0.26 14.39 7.87
C LEU A 283 0.07 15.85 7.49
N ILE A 284 -0.78 16.54 8.22
CA ILE A 284 -0.92 17.99 8.10
C ILE A 284 -0.10 18.61 9.24
N HIS A 285 1.01 19.23 8.85
CA HIS A 285 1.72 20.13 9.77
C HIS A 285 1.07 21.51 9.70
N ILE A 286 0.38 21.83 10.75
CA ILE A 286 -0.15 23.19 10.95
C ILE A 286 0.86 23.97 11.76
#